data_2e0e4e3e0f295dae3ede5dee13ab1c28
#
_entry.id   2e0e4e3e0f295dae3ede5dee13ab1c28
#
_cell.length_a   1.000
_cell.length_b   1.000
_cell.length_c   1.000
_cell.angle_alpha   90.00
_cell.angle_beta   90.00
_cell.angle_gamma   90.00
#
_symmetry.space_group_name_H-M   'P 1'
#
loop_
_entity.id
_entity.type
_entity.pdbx_description
1 polymer ?
#
loop_
_entity_poly.entity_id
_entity_poly.type
_entity_poly.pdbx_seq_one_letter_code
_entity_poly.pdbx_strand_id
1 'polypeptide(L)'
;MSEEKASMAQVKRIIRKKIKRHPEHEHQEINIYPMLDMMTILLVFMVMQFSSSTASAISQSSELTIPYSTSRVELGDATPIQISRSAILVDGVQHVTLRDGLVDPSQKQGGGTGFLITPLFREMGRVRDLKKAIAAANPRRPFTGEVQIIADTRTPFRTLAEVIYTLGQTEFNQLRFVANKTPTLGGGGPASAAAQ
;
A
#
# COMPACT_ATOMS: atom_id res chain seq x y z
N MET A 1 49.76 -75.50 7.75
CA MET A 1 49.46 -74.10 7.98
C MET A 1 48.27 -74.07 8.94
N SER A 2 48.54 -73.77 10.20
CA SER A 2 47.51 -73.76 11.26
C SER A 2 46.86 -72.42 11.26
N GLU A 3 45.59 -72.37 10.87
CA GLU A 3 44.77 -71.12 11.03
C GLU A 3 44.52 -70.93 12.51
N GLU A 4 45.22 -69.98 13.07
CA GLU A 4 45.03 -69.55 14.45
C GLU A 4 43.70 -68.78 14.56
N LYS A 5 42.66 -69.44 15.08
CA LYS A 5 41.37 -68.87 15.33
C LYS A 5 41.53 -67.80 16.38
N ALA A 6 41.44 -66.50 15.94
CA ALA A 6 41.51 -65.41 16.85
C ALA A 6 40.50 -65.50 17.98
N SER A 7 40.96 -65.40 19.23
CA SER A 7 40.10 -65.46 20.39
C SER A 7 39.06 -64.35 20.41
N MET A 8 37.81 -64.63 20.77
CA MET A 8 36.72 -63.69 20.88
C MET A 8 37.09 -62.46 21.72
N ALA A 9 38.00 -62.62 22.67
CA ALA A 9 38.51 -61.47 23.47
C ALA A 9 39.42 -60.54 22.65
N GLN A 10 40.24 -61.12 21.76
CA GLN A 10 41.08 -60.31 20.82
C GLN A 10 40.24 -59.56 19.80
N VAL A 11 39.21 -60.22 19.25
CA VAL A 11 38.26 -59.55 18.32
C VAL A 11 37.52 -58.40 19.01
N LYS A 12 36.99 -58.59 20.21
CA LYS A 12 36.35 -57.49 20.99
C LYS A 12 37.31 -56.31 21.28
N ARG A 13 38.60 -56.62 21.53
CA ARG A 13 39.59 -55.60 21.83
C ARG A 13 39.93 -54.76 20.57
N ILE A 14 40.01 -55.41 19.43
CA ILE A 14 40.26 -54.76 18.12
C ILE A 14 39.07 -53.90 17.72
N ILE A 15 37.85 -54.40 17.88
CA ILE A 15 36.61 -53.66 17.61
C ILE A 15 36.53 -52.40 18.50
N ARG A 16 36.75 -52.56 19.82
CA ARG A 16 36.77 -51.38 20.73
C ARG A 16 37.86 -50.37 20.36
N LYS A 17 39.03 -50.81 19.90
CA LYS A 17 40.14 -49.94 19.51
C LYS A 17 39.83 -49.22 18.18
N LYS A 18 39.11 -49.90 17.29
CA LYS A 18 38.69 -49.35 16.00
C LYS A 18 37.57 -48.30 16.16
N ILE A 19 36.58 -48.59 17.01
CA ILE A 19 35.50 -47.67 17.37
C ILE A 19 36.06 -46.41 18.07
N LYS A 20 37.06 -46.55 18.93
CA LYS A 20 37.71 -45.46 19.63
C LYS A 20 38.62 -44.59 18.73
N ARG A 21 39.13 -45.16 17.60
CA ARG A 21 39.97 -44.46 16.63
C ARG A 21 39.19 -43.82 15.49
N HIS A 22 38.00 -44.27 15.26
CA HIS A 22 37.02 -43.61 14.42
C HIS A 22 35.84 -43.23 15.32
N PRO A 23 35.89 -42.07 16.01
CA PRO A 23 34.67 -41.50 16.45
C PRO A 23 33.83 -41.39 15.18
N GLU A 24 32.67 -42.05 15.19
CA GLU A 24 31.68 -41.77 14.14
C GLU A 24 31.72 -40.25 13.97
N HIS A 25 32.12 -39.82 12.79
CA HIS A 25 31.80 -38.45 12.39
C HIS A 25 30.27 -38.45 12.45
N GLU A 26 29.74 -38.07 13.61
CA GLU A 26 28.41 -37.55 13.70
C GLU A 26 28.32 -36.67 12.50
N HIS A 27 27.62 -37.12 11.47
CA HIS A 27 27.29 -36.26 10.37
C HIS A 27 26.67 -35.06 11.06
N GLN A 28 27.46 -33.99 11.21
CA GLN A 28 26.90 -32.69 11.60
C GLN A 28 25.88 -32.40 10.50
N GLU A 29 24.70 -32.96 10.70
CA GLU A 29 23.54 -32.57 9.90
C GLU A 29 23.53 -31.07 10.00
N ILE A 30 23.79 -30.42 8.86
CA ILE A 30 23.76 -28.96 8.79
C ILE A 30 22.39 -28.59 9.29
N ASN A 31 22.33 -28.06 10.51
CA ASN A 31 21.08 -27.64 11.11
C ASN A 31 20.55 -26.44 10.32
N ILE A 32 19.70 -26.72 9.33
CA ILE A 32 19.10 -25.72 8.45
C ILE A 32 17.96 -24.94 9.13
N TYR A 33 17.50 -25.37 10.31
CA TYR A 33 16.41 -24.71 11.04
C TYR A 33 16.66 -23.24 11.32
N PRO A 34 17.86 -22.80 11.76
CA PRO A 34 18.13 -21.38 11.96
C PRO A 34 18.07 -20.56 10.66
N MET A 35 18.47 -21.16 9.51
CA MET A 35 18.35 -20.49 8.22
C MET A 35 16.88 -20.36 7.77
N LEU A 36 16.07 -21.41 7.97
CA LEU A 36 14.65 -21.38 7.67
C LEU A 36 13.93 -20.34 8.53
N ASP A 37 14.27 -20.23 9.82
CA ASP A 37 13.68 -19.24 10.72
C ASP A 37 13.98 -17.81 10.26
N MET A 38 15.24 -17.53 9.93
CA MET A 38 15.63 -16.21 9.37
C MET A 38 14.90 -15.91 8.05
N MET A 39 14.73 -16.91 7.17
CA MET A 39 13.98 -16.73 5.92
C MET A 39 12.50 -16.49 6.18
N THR A 40 11.89 -17.19 7.13
CA THR A 40 10.48 -16.98 7.47
C THR A 40 10.23 -15.61 8.08
N ILE A 41 11.12 -15.13 8.97
CA ILE A 41 11.03 -13.79 9.55
C ILE A 41 11.16 -12.73 8.45
N LEU A 42 12.14 -12.86 7.53
CA LEU A 42 12.30 -11.95 6.41
C LEU A 42 11.08 -11.95 5.48
N LEU A 43 10.50 -13.12 5.22
CA LEU A 43 9.30 -13.25 4.40
C LEU A 43 8.10 -12.56 5.05
N VAL A 44 7.87 -12.82 6.35
CA VAL A 44 6.80 -12.17 7.11
C VAL A 44 7.01 -10.65 7.15
N PHE A 45 8.24 -10.20 7.37
CA PHE A 45 8.58 -8.78 7.36
C PHE A 45 8.29 -8.16 5.98
N MET A 46 8.69 -8.81 4.88
CA MET A 46 8.39 -8.36 3.52
C MET A 46 6.88 -8.31 3.26
N VAL A 47 6.12 -9.33 3.69
CA VAL A 47 4.66 -9.33 3.55
C VAL A 47 4.02 -8.19 4.36
N MET A 48 4.49 -7.93 5.57
CA MET A 48 4.01 -6.80 6.38
C MET A 48 4.34 -5.45 5.73
N GLN A 49 5.52 -5.28 5.15
CA GLN A 49 5.89 -4.07 4.41
C GLN A 49 5.01 -3.87 3.18
N PHE A 50 4.71 -4.93 2.44
CA PHE A 50 3.80 -4.87 1.29
C PHE A 50 2.36 -4.54 1.71
N SER A 51 1.87 -5.13 2.80
CA SER A 51 0.55 -4.84 3.35
C SER A 51 0.44 -3.38 3.80
N SER A 52 1.50 -2.83 4.40
CA SER A 52 1.57 -1.44 4.82
C SER A 52 1.60 -0.47 3.63
N SER A 53 2.22 -0.83 2.51
CA SER A 53 2.33 0.05 1.34
C SER A 53 1.00 0.29 0.63
N THR A 54 0.10 -0.67 0.60
CA THR A 54 -1.25 -0.50 0.04
C THR A 54 -2.17 0.31 0.95
N ALA A 55 -1.99 0.25 2.27
CA ALA A 55 -2.71 1.09 3.22
C ALA A 55 -2.10 2.50 3.35
N SER A 56 -0.81 2.64 3.07
CA SER A 56 -0.06 3.91 3.19
C SER A 56 -0.25 4.84 2.00
N ALA A 57 -0.95 4.42 0.95
CA ALA A 57 -1.34 5.33 -0.13
C ALA A 57 -2.25 6.47 0.37
N ILE A 58 -2.85 6.29 1.55
CA ILE A 58 -3.59 7.31 2.27
C ILE A 58 -2.77 7.68 3.51
N SER A 59 -1.67 8.42 3.33
CA SER A 59 -0.99 9.03 4.46
C SER A 59 -1.92 10.08 5.07
N GLN A 60 -2.54 9.72 6.18
CA GLN A 60 -3.23 10.68 7.05
C GLN A 60 -2.16 11.60 7.64
N SER A 61 -1.80 12.64 6.94
CA SER A 61 -1.08 13.75 7.54
C SER A 61 -2.04 14.47 8.49
N SER A 62 -1.51 15.11 9.51
CA SER A 62 -2.30 15.93 10.44
C SER A 62 -3.13 17.03 9.75
N GLU A 63 -2.84 17.30 8.48
CA GLU A 63 -3.53 18.26 7.63
C GLU A 63 -4.74 17.70 6.85
N LEU A 64 -4.89 16.34 6.77
CA LEU A 64 -5.96 15.72 5.98
C LEU A 64 -6.98 15.05 6.90
N THR A 65 -8.10 15.70 7.13
CA THR A 65 -9.25 15.13 7.84
C THR A 65 -10.25 14.61 6.81
N ILE A 66 -10.32 13.28 6.66
CA ILE A 66 -11.20 12.63 5.69
C ILE A 66 -12.64 12.64 6.21
N PRO A 67 -13.64 13.00 5.38
CA PRO A 67 -15.05 12.98 5.76
C PRO A 67 -15.54 11.54 6.03
N TYR A 68 -16.56 11.39 6.86
CA TYR A 68 -17.19 10.10 7.15
C TYR A 68 -18.31 9.79 6.15
N SER A 69 -18.42 8.51 5.76
CA SER A 69 -19.47 8.01 4.88
C SER A 69 -19.98 6.64 5.33
N THR A 70 -21.23 6.36 5.07
CA THR A 70 -21.86 5.05 5.28
C THR A 70 -21.75 4.14 4.05
N SER A 71 -21.25 4.65 2.92
CA SER A 71 -21.13 3.90 1.67
C SER A 71 -20.04 2.82 1.78
N ARG A 72 -20.34 1.62 1.27
CA ARG A 72 -19.41 0.49 1.17
C ARG A 72 -18.92 0.39 -0.26
N VAL A 73 -17.96 1.20 -0.63
CA VAL A 73 -17.30 1.07 -1.94
C VAL A 73 -15.93 0.47 -1.69
N GLU A 74 -15.63 -0.68 -2.31
CA GLU A 74 -14.30 -1.25 -2.30
C GLU A 74 -13.36 -0.34 -3.09
N LEU A 75 -12.17 -0.10 -2.50
CA LEU A 75 -11.11 0.65 -3.16
C LEU A 75 -10.55 -0.22 -4.28
N GLY A 76 -10.88 0.13 -5.53
CA GLY A 76 -10.34 -0.51 -6.73
C GLY A 76 -8.95 0.03 -7.10
N ASP A 77 -8.45 -0.38 -8.25
CA ASP A 77 -7.13 -0.03 -8.85
C ASP A 77 -7.15 1.40 -9.48
N ALA A 78 -7.85 2.34 -8.83
CA ALA A 78 -8.04 3.71 -9.28
C ALA A 78 -6.87 4.61 -8.85
N THR A 79 -6.54 5.63 -9.65
CA THR A 79 -5.49 6.59 -9.29
C THR A 79 -5.94 7.46 -8.11
N PRO A 80 -5.22 7.46 -6.97
CA PRO A 80 -5.60 8.29 -5.84
C PRO A 80 -5.18 9.75 -6.04
N ILE A 81 -6.12 10.67 -5.82
CA ILE A 81 -5.88 12.10 -5.76
C ILE A 81 -6.24 12.57 -4.36
N GLN A 82 -5.28 13.11 -3.65
CA GLN A 82 -5.46 13.65 -2.30
C GLN A 82 -5.48 15.18 -2.36
N ILE A 83 -6.50 15.77 -1.78
CA ILE A 83 -6.67 17.21 -1.69
C ILE A 83 -6.58 17.59 -0.21
N SER A 84 -5.42 18.11 0.20
CA SER A 84 -5.20 18.68 1.52
C SER A 84 -5.44 20.19 1.51
N ARG A 85 -5.23 20.87 2.63
CA ARG A 85 -5.33 22.32 2.68
C ARG A 85 -4.17 23.04 1.99
N SER A 86 -3.02 22.41 1.89
CA SER A 86 -1.77 23.00 1.37
C SER A 86 -1.41 22.52 -0.02
N ALA A 87 -1.93 21.35 -0.45
CA ALA A 87 -1.51 20.73 -1.71
C ALA A 87 -2.54 19.76 -2.31
N ILE A 88 -2.41 19.53 -3.62
CA ILE A 88 -3.04 18.41 -4.32
C ILE A 88 -1.94 17.43 -4.70
N LEU A 89 -2.10 16.17 -4.28
CA LEU A 89 -1.17 15.09 -4.58
C LEU A 89 -1.84 14.10 -5.53
N VAL A 90 -1.08 13.62 -6.50
CA VAL A 90 -1.46 12.52 -7.39
C VAL A 90 -0.54 11.38 -7.10
N ASP A 91 -1.08 10.23 -6.76
CA ASP A 91 -0.32 9.03 -6.40
C ASP A 91 0.75 9.28 -5.30
N GLY A 92 0.41 10.12 -4.34
CA GLY A 92 1.29 10.51 -3.23
C GLY A 92 2.33 11.59 -3.56
N VAL A 93 2.43 12.03 -4.82
CA VAL A 93 3.36 13.09 -5.24
C VAL A 93 2.63 14.42 -5.35
N GLN A 94 3.21 15.47 -4.76
CA GLN A 94 2.65 16.81 -4.82
C GLN A 94 2.85 17.43 -6.21
N HIS A 95 1.76 17.88 -6.83
CA HIS A 95 1.77 18.57 -8.14
C HIS A 95 1.23 19.98 -8.10
N VAL A 96 0.37 20.30 -7.13
CA VAL A 96 -0.26 21.61 -7.00
C VAL A 96 -0.12 22.11 -5.57
N THR A 97 0.27 23.35 -5.39
CA THR A 97 0.28 24.02 -4.09
C THR A 97 -1.02 24.79 -3.90
N LEU A 98 -1.64 24.64 -2.74
CA LEU A 98 -2.84 25.38 -2.34
C LEU A 98 -2.49 26.42 -1.30
N ARG A 99 -3.23 27.53 -1.31
CA ARG A 99 -3.22 28.53 -0.25
C ARG A 99 -4.60 28.59 0.37
N ASP A 100 -4.68 28.25 1.64
CA ASP A 100 -5.97 28.15 2.37
C ASP A 100 -7.01 27.29 1.65
N GLY A 101 -6.56 26.19 1.04
CA GLY A 101 -7.40 25.28 0.28
C GLY A 101 -7.77 25.76 -1.13
N LEU A 102 -7.30 26.92 -1.58
CA LEU A 102 -7.54 27.45 -2.92
C LEU A 102 -6.32 27.29 -3.82
N VAL A 103 -6.56 27.00 -5.10
CA VAL A 103 -5.50 26.91 -6.12
C VAL A 103 -5.05 28.31 -6.50
N ASP A 104 -3.73 28.52 -6.53
CA ASP A 104 -3.15 29.78 -6.95
C ASP A 104 -3.57 30.14 -8.39
N PRO A 105 -4.03 31.37 -8.66
CA PRO A 105 -4.43 31.80 -10.00
C PRO A 105 -3.36 31.61 -11.08
N SER A 106 -2.08 31.68 -10.71
CA SER A 106 -0.96 31.45 -11.64
C SER A 106 -0.89 30.01 -12.19
N GLN A 107 -1.46 29.05 -11.46
CA GLN A 107 -1.50 27.63 -11.85
C GLN A 107 -2.73 27.27 -12.67
N LYS A 108 -3.61 28.22 -12.92
CA LYS A 108 -4.86 28.02 -13.66
C LYS A 108 -4.78 28.58 -15.07
N GLN A 109 -5.37 27.89 -16.02
CA GLN A 109 -5.59 28.42 -17.34
C GLN A 109 -6.76 29.43 -17.27
N GLY A 110 -6.49 30.70 -17.60
CA GLY A 110 -7.47 31.78 -17.48
C GLY A 110 -7.44 32.52 -16.14
N GLY A 111 -6.41 32.33 -15.32
CA GLY A 111 -6.21 33.08 -14.07
C GLY A 111 -7.25 32.76 -13.00
N GLY A 112 -7.66 33.77 -12.23
CA GLY A 112 -8.53 33.58 -11.07
C GLY A 112 -9.93 33.03 -11.35
N THR A 113 -10.45 33.20 -12.56
CA THR A 113 -11.76 32.69 -13.00
C THR A 113 -11.69 31.32 -13.66
N GLY A 114 -10.48 30.88 -14.08
CA GLY A 114 -10.27 29.61 -14.76
C GLY A 114 -10.55 28.42 -13.86
N PHE A 115 -11.06 27.34 -14.46
CA PHE A 115 -11.32 26.05 -13.78
C PHE A 115 -10.24 25.02 -14.04
N LEU A 116 -9.47 25.16 -15.12
CA LEU A 116 -8.44 24.20 -15.49
C LEU A 116 -7.16 24.45 -14.69
N ILE A 117 -6.74 23.45 -13.92
CA ILE A 117 -5.49 23.47 -13.16
C ILE A 117 -4.38 22.88 -14.04
N THR A 118 -3.52 23.73 -14.58
CA THR A 118 -2.50 23.34 -15.58
C THR A 118 -1.53 22.25 -15.11
N PRO A 119 -0.95 22.30 -13.89
CA PRO A 119 -0.06 21.23 -13.42
C PRO A 119 -0.79 19.89 -13.28
N LEU A 120 -2.01 19.89 -12.74
CA LEU A 120 -2.82 18.70 -12.58
C LEU A 120 -3.22 18.10 -13.94
N PHE A 121 -3.64 18.95 -14.89
CA PHE A 121 -3.97 18.51 -16.24
C PHE A 121 -2.81 17.80 -16.94
N ARG A 122 -1.60 18.36 -16.82
CA ARG A 122 -0.39 17.76 -17.41
C ARG A 122 -0.07 16.40 -16.80
N GLU A 123 -0.12 16.30 -15.49
CA GLU A 123 0.17 15.04 -14.80
C GLU A 123 -0.88 13.98 -15.09
N MET A 124 -2.17 14.33 -15.02
CA MET A 124 -3.24 13.38 -15.32
C MET A 124 -3.22 12.95 -16.79
N GLY A 125 -2.81 13.83 -17.72
CA GLY A 125 -2.57 13.44 -19.11
C GLY A 125 -1.49 12.37 -19.23
N ARG A 126 -0.37 12.53 -18.50
CA ARG A 126 0.72 11.53 -18.45
C ARG A 126 0.24 10.19 -17.86
N VAL A 127 -0.50 10.22 -16.76
CA VAL A 127 -1.07 9.02 -16.13
C VAL A 127 -2.05 8.32 -17.07
N ARG A 128 -2.91 9.06 -17.77
CA ARG A 128 -3.82 8.52 -18.78
C ARG A 128 -3.07 7.80 -19.89
N ASP A 129 -2.04 8.42 -20.46
CA ASP A 129 -1.28 7.85 -21.56
C ASP A 129 -0.53 6.59 -21.14
N LEU A 130 0.03 6.59 -19.92
CA LEU A 130 0.65 5.40 -19.32
C LEU A 130 -0.38 4.27 -19.13
N LYS A 131 -1.54 4.57 -18.56
CA LYS A 131 -2.60 3.56 -18.33
C LYS A 131 -3.15 3.01 -19.65
N LYS A 132 -3.29 3.85 -20.68
CA LYS A 132 -3.67 3.41 -22.02
C LYS A 132 -2.62 2.51 -22.65
N ALA A 133 -1.33 2.80 -22.49
CA ALA A 133 -0.25 1.93 -22.97
C ALA A 133 -0.25 0.57 -22.24
N ILE A 134 -0.48 0.56 -20.94
CA ILE A 134 -0.63 -0.68 -20.18
C ILE A 134 -1.85 -1.49 -20.64
N ALA A 135 -3.00 -0.83 -20.85
CA ALA A 135 -4.21 -1.48 -21.34
C ALA A 135 -4.03 -2.09 -22.74
N ALA A 136 -3.29 -1.41 -23.62
CA ALA A 136 -2.94 -1.94 -24.93
C ALA A 136 -2.06 -3.19 -24.86
N ALA A 137 -1.15 -3.25 -23.88
CA ALA A 137 -0.29 -4.41 -23.66
C ALA A 137 -1.01 -5.55 -22.90
N ASN A 138 -2.04 -5.23 -22.10
CA ASN A 138 -2.77 -6.21 -21.29
C ASN A 138 -4.30 -6.00 -21.40
N PRO A 139 -4.99 -6.71 -22.30
CA PRO A 139 -6.44 -6.59 -22.47
C PRO A 139 -7.29 -6.91 -21.22
N ARG A 140 -6.71 -7.60 -20.24
CA ARG A 140 -7.39 -7.91 -18.97
C ARG A 140 -7.52 -6.72 -18.03
N ARG A 141 -6.80 -5.61 -18.30
CA ARG A 141 -6.85 -4.36 -17.53
C ARG A 141 -7.16 -3.18 -18.45
N PRO A 142 -8.40 -3.04 -18.90
CA PRO A 142 -8.79 -1.93 -19.77
C PRO A 142 -8.68 -0.60 -19.01
N PHE A 143 -8.41 0.48 -19.73
CA PHE A 143 -8.46 1.82 -19.14
C PHE A 143 -9.93 2.19 -18.86
N THR A 144 -10.27 2.37 -17.60
CA THR A 144 -11.63 2.70 -17.15
C THR A 144 -11.84 4.19 -16.89
N GLY A 145 -10.76 4.97 -16.85
CA GLY A 145 -10.85 6.40 -16.48
C GLY A 145 -11.27 6.63 -15.04
N GLU A 146 -10.95 5.69 -14.15
CA GLU A 146 -11.35 5.72 -12.75
C GLU A 146 -10.31 6.43 -11.87
N VAL A 147 -10.79 7.33 -11.00
CA VAL A 147 -10.00 8.11 -10.05
C VAL A 147 -10.66 8.10 -8.68
N GLN A 148 -9.85 7.99 -7.64
CA GLN A 148 -10.26 8.14 -6.26
C GLN A 148 -9.90 9.53 -5.75
N ILE A 149 -10.89 10.28 -5.30
CA ILE A 149 -10.70 11.61 -4.71
C ILE A 149 -10.82 11.51 -3.20
N ILE A 150 -9.74 11.87 -2.51
CA ILE A 150 -9.64 11.93 -1.07
C ILE A 150 -9.50 13.41 -0.71
N ALA A 151 -10.57 14.03 -0.25
CA ALA A 151 -10.58 15.46 0.07
C ALA A 151 -10.73 15.68 1.57
N ASP A 152 -10.03 16.71 2.09
CA ASP A 152 -10.25 17.17 3.47
C ASP A 152 -11.66 17.75 3.61
N THR A 153 -12.28 17.53 4.79
CA THR A 153 -13.63 18.04 5.10
C THR A 153 -13.77 19.56 4.98
N ARG A 154 -12.65 20.27 5.11
CA ARG A 154 -12.57 21.75 5.05
C ARG A 154 -12.18 22.25 3.67
N THR A 155 -12.03 21.36 2.67
CA THR A 155 -11.68 21.78 1.30
C THR A 155 -12.82 22.61 0.72
N PRO A 156 -12.55 23.84 0.20
CA PRO A 156 -13.55 24.65 -0.45
C PRO A 156 -14.14 23.92 -1.67
N PHE A 157 -15.46 23.99 -1.83
CA PHE A 157 -16.16 23.36 -2.96
C PHE A 157 -15.61 23.82 -4.31
N ARG A 158 -15.16 25.08 -4.39
CA ARG A 158 -14.54 25.63 -5.60
C ARG A 158 -13.33 24.81 -6.05
N THR A 159 -12.42 24.52 -5.14
CA THR A 159 -11.23 23.71 -5.44
C THR A 159 -11.60 22.30 -5.90
N LEU A 160 -12.59 21.71 -5.25
CA LEU A 160 -13.13 20.40 -5.65
C LEU A 160 -13.71 20.46 -7.07
N ALA A 161 -14.50 21.48 -7.39
CA ALA A 161 -15.06 21.67 -8.72
C ALA A 161 -13.98 21.87 -9.79
N GLU A 162 -12.92 22.63 -9.50
CA GLU A 162 -11.77 22.85 -10.38
C GLU A 162 -11.00 21.54 -10.64
N VAL A 163 -10.82 20.70 -9.62
CA VAL A 163 -10.21 19.37 -9.76
C VAL A 163 -11.08 18.47 -10.63
N ILE A 164 -12.37 18.37 -10.35
CA ILE A 164 -13.32 17.55 -11.12
C ILE A 164 -13.34 18.00 -12.59
N TYR A 165 -13.39 19.30 -12.85
CA TYR A 165 -13.34 19.84 -14.20
C TYR A 165 -12.06 19.42 -14.92
N THR A 166 -10.90 19.57 -14.26
CA THR A 166 -9.60 19.21 -14.82
C THR A 166 -9.50 17.73 -15.12
N LEU A 167 -10.04 16.87 -14.26
CA LEU A 167 -10.07 15.42 -14.46
C LEU A 167 -10.94 15.03 -15.66
N GLY A 168 -12.11 15.66 -15.80
CA GLY A 168 -12.97 15.44 -16.97
C GLY A 168 -12.29 15.77 -18.29
N GLN A 169 -11.44 16.82 -18.32
CA GLN A 169 -10.66 17.18 -19.51
C GLN A 169 -9.55 16.16 -19.85
N THR A 170 -9.19 15.29 -18.93
CA THR A 170 -8.17 14.25 -19.11
C THR A 170 -8.74 12.83 -19.26
N GLU A 171 -10.04 12.72 -19.57
CA GLU A 171 -10.77 11.47 -19.76
C GLU A 171 -10.98 10.62 -18.49
N PHE A 172 -10.75 11.20 -17.31
CA PHE A 172 -11.08 10.56 -16.05
C PHE A 172 -12.51 10.94 -15.65
N ASN A 173 -13.48 10.14 -16.12
CA ASN A 173 -14.91 10.41 -15.93
C ASN A 173 -15.54 9.61 -14.79
N GLN A 174 -14.86 8.59 -14.27
CA GLN A 174 -15.34 7.79 -13.15
C GLN A 174 -14.70 8.27 -11.85
N LEU A 175 -15.40 9.16 -11.16
CA LEU A 175 -14.93 9.75 -9.92
C LEU A 175 -15.51 9.02 -8.72
N ARG A 176 -14.64 8.52 -7.84
CA ARG A 176 -15.02 7.92 -6.54
C ARG A 176 -14.49 8.76 -5.41
N PHE A 177 -15.38 9.21 -4.55
CA PHE A 177 -14.99 9.91 -3.33
C PHE A 177 -14.73 8.91 -2.22
N VAL A 178 -13.57 9.03 -1.59
CA VAL A 178 -13.19 8.21 -0.45
C VAL A 178 -13.52 8.97 0.83
N ALA A 179 -14.24 8.29 1.73
CA ALA A 179 -14.59 8.81 3.02
C ALA A 179 -14.40 7.73 4.10
N ASN A 180 -14.08 8.14 5.31
CA ASN A 180 -13.99 7.22 6.44
C ASN A 180 -15.36 6.63 6.78
N LYS A 181 -15.39 5.35 7.14
CA LYS A 181 -16.59 4.72 7.64
C LYS A 181 -16.95 5.32 9.00
N THR A 182 -18.18 5.77 9.17
CA THR A 182 -18.67 6.20 10.48
C THR A 182 -18.49 5.03 11.45
N PRO A 183 -17.82 5.19 12.59
CA PRO A 183 -17.83 4.14 13.61
C PRO A 183 -19.28 3.95 14.03
N THR A 184 -19.82 2.76 13.80
CA THR A 184 -21.13 2.38 14.33
C THR A 184 -20.94 2.30 15.84
N LEU A 185 -21.25 3.37 16.56
CA LEU A 185 -21.45 3.33 18.00
C LEU A 185 -22.56 2.30 18.24
N GLY A 186 -22.15 1.13 18.74
CA GLY A 186 -23.12 0.13 19.19
C GLY A 186 -24.10 0.80 20.12
N GLY A 187 -25.38 0.63 19.81
CA GLY A 187 -26.58 1.08 20.47
C GLY A 187 -26.45 1.67 21.87
N GLY A 188 -26.34 2.97 21.94
CA GLY A 188 -26.52 3.78 23.10
C GLY A 188 -27.19 5.07 22.62
N GLY A 189 -28.52 5.12 22.66
CA GLY A 189 -29.27 6.31 22.34
C GLY A 189 -28.86 7.47 23.26
N PRO A 190 -28.92 8.72 22.79
CA PRO A 190 -28.71 9.86 23.66
C PRO A 190 -29.80 9.85 24.74
N ALA A 191 -29.38 9.64 25.99
CA ALA A 191 -30.24 9.88 27.12
C ALA A 191 -30.68 11.36 27.06
N SER A 192 -31.93 11.55 26.82
CA SER A 192 -32.67 12.80 27.03
C SER A 192 -32.35 13.34 28.41
N ALA A 193 -31.53 14.39 28.50
CA ALA A 193 -31.51 15.27 29.67
C ALA A 193 -32.28 16.54 29.30
N ALA A 194 -33.59 16.41 29.28
CA ALA A 194 -34.45 17.55 29.38
C ALA A 194 -34.85 17.73 30.86
N ALA A 195 -34.92 18.98 31.30
CA ALA A 195 -35.63 19.54 32.42
C ALA A 195 -35.02 19.36 33.83
N GLN A 196 -34.44 20.38 34.37
CA GLN A 196 -35.08 21.27 35.38
C GLN A 196 -34.25 22.55 35.47
#